data_845bf5c4633b654b44f3895394d37849
#
_entry.id   845bf5c4633b654b44f3895394d37849
#
_cell.length_a   1.000
_cell.length_b   1.000
_cell.length_c   1.000
_cell.angle_alpha   90.00
_cell.angle_beta   90.00
_cell.angle_gamma   90.00
#
_symmetry.space_group_name_H-M   'P 1'
#
loop_
_entity.id
_entity.type
_entity.pdbx_description
1 polymer ?
#
loop_
_entity_poly.entity_id
_entity_poly.type
_entity_poly.pdbx_seq_one_letter_code
_entity_poly.pdbx_strand_id
1 'polypeptide(L)'
;IEGMCSLLEKEGYHTFAMHNNKSSFYDRKDVYNEMGFERFISLEYMYNVEKTSTGWAKDEILVNNIKNCLRSTEGQDFVFTISVQGHGKYPEELGACDEKIKVSYRTASFRQNIFWSII
;
A
#
# COMPACT_ATOMS: atom_id res chain seq x y z
N ILE A 1 -13.23 13.87 20.80
CA ILE A 1 -13.89 13.05 19.75
C ILE A 1 -13.15 11.73 19.68
N GLU A 2 -13.87 10.62 19.87
CA GLU A 2 -13.31 9.30 19.71
C GLU A 2 -13.11 8.97 18.22
N GLY A 3 -11.89 8.59 17.87
CA GLY A 3 -11.58 8.06 16.55
C GLY A 3 -11.89 6.58 16.42
N MET A 4 -11.85 6.07 15.21
CA MET A 4 -12.10 4.67 14.88
C MET A 4 -11.17 3.72 15.67
N CYS A 5 -9.88 4.06 15.77
CA CYS A 5 -8.91 3.22 16.49
C CYS A 5 -9.25 3.09 17.97
N SER A 6 -9.68 4.18 18.60
CA SER A 6 -10.10 4.17 20.00
C SER A 6 -11.30 3.25 20.24
N LEU A 7 -12.27 3.30 19.33
CA LEU A 7 -13.45 2.42 19.39
C LEU A 7 -13.09 0.96 19.20
N LEU A 8 -12.20 0.66 18.26
CA LEU A 8 -11.73 -0.70 18.00
C LEU A 8 -10.94 -1.26 19.18
N GLU A 9 -10.09 -0.46 19.80
CA GLU A 9 -9.34 -0.88 20.99
C GLU A 9 -10.27 -1.23 22.16
N LYS A 10 -11.33 -0.47 22.36
CA LYS A 10 -12.35 -0.78 23.38
C LYS A 10 -13.05 -2.12 23.13
N GLU A 11 -13.19 -2.51 21.87
CA GLU A 11 -13.76 -3.80 21.47
C GLU A 11 -12.72 -4.94 21.46
N GLY A 12 -11.49 -4.68 21.88
CA GLY A 12 -10.43 -5.68 21.97
C GLY A 12 -9.61 -5.88 20.72
N TYR A 13 -9.72 -4.97 19.74
CA TYR A 13 -8.91 -5.03 18.52
C TYR A 13 -7.52 -4.44 18.74
N HIS A 14 -6.53 -5.09 18.13
CA HIS A 14 -5.24 -4.47 17.86
C HIS A 14 -5.30 -3.72 16.55
N THR A 15 -4.65 -2.55 16.46
CA THR A 15 -4.75 -1.68 15.30
C THR A 15 -3.38 -1.43 14.67
N PHE A 16 -3.28 -1.73 13.38
CA PHE A 16 -2.06 -1.57 12.60
C PHE A 16 -2.34 -0.71 11.36
N ALA A 17 -1.45 0.24 11.08
CA ALA A 17 -1.41 0.91 9.78
C ALA A 17 -0.17 0.42 9.03
N MET A 18 -0.28 0.26 7.71
CA MET A 18 0.80 -0.28 6.89
C MET A 18 0.87 0.45 5.56
N HIS A 19 2.09 0.72 5.10
CA HIS A 19 2.34 1.34 3.82
C HIS A 19 3.70 0.90 3.28
N ASN A 20 3.75 0.49 2.02
CA ASN A 20 4.99 0.05 1.38
C ASN A 20 5.82 1.19 0.79
N ASN A 21 5.87 2.31 1.48
CA ASN A 21 6.77 3.42 1.19
C ASN A 21 7.35 3.97 2.50
N LYS A 22 8.25 4.94 2.41
CA LYS A 22 8.90 5.53 3.58
C LYS A 22 7.90 6.16 4.54
N SER A 23 8.21 6.09 5.83
CA SER A 23 7.34 6.65 6.89
C SER A 23 7.10 8.15 6.76
N SER A 24 8.06 8.88 6.18
CA SER A 24 7.97 10.31 5.93
C SER A 24 7.11 10.69 4.73
N PHE A 25 6.72 9.72 3.89
CA PHE A 25 5.90 9.98 2.70
C PHE A 25 4.52 10.48 3.10
N TYR A 26 4.19 11.72 2.75
CA TYR A 26 2.97 12.44 3.19
C TYR A 26 2.82 12.51 4.72
N ASP A 27 3.91 12.54 5.47
CA ASP A 27 3.91 12.59 6.94
C ASP A 27 3.06 11.50 7.60
N ARG A 28 2.96 10.36 6.97
CA ARG A 28 2.07 9.26 7.38
C ARG A 28 2.33 8.76 8.78
N LYS A 29 3.59 8.74 9.21
CA LYS A 29 3.95 8.32 10.55
C LYS A 29 3.24 9.15 11.61
N ASP A 30 3.27 10.47 11.46
CA ASP A 30 2.66 11.38 12.42
C ASP A 30 1.14 11.31 12.34
N VAL A 31 0.59 11.27 11.13
CA VAL A 31 -0.85 11.15 10.89
C VAL A 31 -1.42 9.89 11.57
N TYR A 32 -0.82 8.73 11.35
CA TYR A 32 -1.34 7.49 11.92
C TYR A 32 -1.12 7.39 13.42
N ASN A 33 -0.06 7.99 13.94
CA ASN A 33 0.14 8.12 15.39
C ASN A 33 -0.99 8.94 16.02
N GLU A 34 -1.31 10.08 15.42
CA GLU A 34 -2.40 10.95 15.89
C GLU A 34 -3.78 10.28 15.77
N MET A 35 -3.96 9.43 14.76
CA MET A 35 -5.18 8.64 14.60
C MET A 35 -5.33 7.52 15.65
N GLY A 36 -4.27 7.21 16.39
CA GLY A 36 -4.31 6.24 17.49
C GLY A 36 -4.00 4.80 17.10
N PHE A 37 -3.42 4.54 15.92
CA PHE A 37 -2.95 3.20 15.58
C PHE A 37 -1.84 2.76 16.54
N GLU A 38 -1.91 1.52 17.02
CA GLU A 38 -0.88 0.96 17.91
C GLU A 38 0.49 0.88 17.26
N ARG A 39 0.52 0.51 15.96
CA ARG A 39 1.75 0.40 15.18
C ARG A 39 1.54 0.88 13.76
N PHE A 40 2.58 1.54 13.24
CA PHE A 40 2.69 1.86 11.82
C PHE A 40 3.90 1.13 11.23
N ILE A 41 3.67 0.28 10.23
CA ILE A 41 4.69 -0.49 9.54
C ILE A 41 4.91 0.13 8.17
N SER A 42 6.06 0.75 7.99
CA SER A 42 6.48 1.39 6.75
C SER A 42 7.55 0.55 6.04
N LEU A 43 7.98 0.99 4.86
CA LEU A 43 8.96 0.30 4.03
C LEU A 43 10.25 -0.03 4.77
N GLU A 44 10.69 0.83 5.70
CA GLU A 44 11.91 0.65 6.49
C GLU A 44 11.89 -0.64 7.34
N TYR A 45 10.72 -1.17 7.63
CA TYR A 45 10.53 -2.39 8.41
C TYR A 45 10.24 -3.63 7.55
N MET A 46 10.28 -3.49 6.23
CA MET A 46 9.98 -4.57 5.30
C MET A 46 11.26 -5.14 4.69
N TYR A 47 11.29 -6.46 4.52
CA TYR A 47 12.46 -7.18 3.99
C TYR A 47 12.15 -7.73 2.59
N ASN A 48 13.21 -7.90 1.79
CA ASN A 48 13.11 -8.49 0.44
C ASN A 48 12.14 -7.73 -0.47
N VAL A 49 12.21 -6.40 -0.41
CA VAL A 49 11.33 -5.53 -1.19
C VAL A 49 11.75 -5.54 -2.65
N GLU A 50 10.85 -5.96 -3.53
CA GLU A 50 10.99 -5.80 -4.97
C GLU A 50 10.38 -4.49 -5.43
N LYS A 51 10.98 -3.85 -6.42
CA LYS A 51 10.52 -2.58 -6.95
C LYS A 51 10.09 -2.69 -8.41
N THR A 52 9.16 -1.84 -8.79
CA THR A 52 8.76 -1.66 -10.19
C THR A 52 9.87 -0.96 -10.99
N SER A 53 9.71 -0.92 -12.31
CA SER A 53 10.64 -0.19 -13.20
C SER A 53 10.73 1.30 -12.89
N THR A 54 9.71 1.87 -12.27
CA THR A 54 9.66 3.29 -11.86
C THR A 54 10.12 3.52 -10.42
N GLY A 55 10.56 2.48 -9.72
CA GLY A 55 11.17 2.58 -8.40
C GLY A 55 10.21 2.45 -7.22
N TRP A 56 8.92 2.19 -7.45
CA TRP A 56 7.96 1.95 -6.38
C TRP A 56 8.06 0.51 -5.88
N ALA A 57 7.92 0.32 -4.57
CA ALA A 57 7.85 -1.02 -4.00
C ALA A 57 6.60 -1.75 -4.52
N LYS A 58 6.75 -3.03 -4.85
CA LYS A 58 5.62 -3.87 -5.28
C LYS A 58 4.71 -4.19 -4.10
N ASP A 59 3.41 -4.28 -4.37
CA ASP A 59 2.40 -4.51 -3.34
C ASP A 59 2.42 -5.93 -2.76
N GLU A 60 3.06 -6.88 -3.43
CA GLU A 60 3.22 -8.25 -2.94
C GLU A 60 3.84 -8.32 -1.54
N ILE A 61 4.74 -7.38 -1.20
CA ILE A 61 5.36 -7.32 0.11
C ILE A 61 4.34 -7.10 1.23
N LEU A 62 3.24 -6.42 0.93
CA LEU A 62 2.19 -6.12 1.91
C LEU A 62 1.51 -7.39 2.41
N VAL A 63 1.31 -8.39 1.57
CA VAL A 63 0.63 -9.64 1.93
C VAL A 63 1.36 -10.35 3.07
N ASN A 64 2.67 -10.50 2.97
CA ASN A 64 3.46 -11.16 4.00
C ASN A 64 3.49 -10.35 5.29
N ASN A 65 3.57 -9.03 5.18
CA ASN A 65 3.56 -8.15 6.35
C ASN A 65 2.21 -8.14 7.06
N ILE A 66 1.10 -8.20 6.34
CA ILE A 66 -0.24 -8.36 6.92
C ILE A 66 -0.33 -9.69 7.67
N LYS A 67 0.10 -10.79 7.06
CA LYS A 67 0.13 -12.11 7.73
C LYS A 67 0.95 -12.09 9.02
N ASN A 68 2.09 -11.41 9.00
CA ASN A 68 2.93 -11.29 10.19
C ASN A 68 2.24 -10.50 11.30
N CYS A 69 1.53 -9.43 10.96
CA CYS A 69 0.73 -8.68 11.93
C CYS A 69 -0.35 -9.57 12.58
N LEU A 70 -1.09 -10.31 11.77
CA LEU A 70 -2.16 -11.19 12.25
C LEU A 70 -1.63 -12.31 13.14
N ARG A 71 -0.41 -12.78 12.90
CA ARG A 71 0.23 -13.83 13.70
C ARG A 71 0.88 -13.28 14.98
N SER A 72 1.17 -11.98 15.03
CA SER A 72 1.88 -11.36 16.16
C SER A 72 0.99 -11.11 17.38
N THR A 73 -0.30 -11.18 17.23
CA THR A 73 -1.29 -10.91 18.27
C THR A 73 -2.22 -12.11 18.49
N GLU A 74 -2.74 -12.19 19.71
CA GLU A 74 -3.87 -13.07 20.01
C GLU A 74 -5.14 -12.22 20.02
N GLY A 75 -6.21 -12.71 19.37
CA GLY A 75 -7.48 -12.02 19.32
C GLY A 75 -7.75 -11.36 17.97
N GLN A 76 -8.42 -10.23 18.01
CA GLN A 76 -8.90 -9.55 16.80
C GLN A 76 -7.94 -8.45 16.38
N ASP A 77 -7.71 -8.33 15.07
CA ASP A 77 -6.82 -7.35 14.49
C ASP A 77 -7.54 -6.51 13.44
N PHE A 78 -7.21 -5.23 13.40
CA PHE A 78 -7.58 -4.32 12.33
C PHE A 78 -6.31 -3.84 11.65
N VAL A 79 -6.16 -4.12 10.35
CA VAL A 79 -4.98 -3.74 9.57
C VAL A 79 -5.42 -2.82 8.43
N PHE A 80 -5.03 -1.56 8.52
CA PHE A 80 -5.27 -0.56 7.47
C PHE A 80 -4.03 -0.46 6.59
N THR A 81 -4.17 -0.84 5.33
CA THR A 81 -3.04 -0.94 4.41
C THR A 81 -3.22 -0.03 3.21
N ILE A 82 -2.20 0.76 2.92
CA ILE A 82 -2.13 1.60 1.73
C ILE A 82 -0.99 1.11 0.84
N SER A 83 -1.27 0.91 -0.44
CA SER A 83 -0.29 0.52 -1.44
C SER A 83 0.31 1.72 -2.17
N VAL A 84 1.53 1.58 -2.70
CA VAL A 84 2.23 2.61 -3.47
C VAL A 84 2.45 2.20 -4.92
N GLN A 85 2.34 0.92 -5.26
CA GLN A 85 2.71 0.42 -6.59
C GLN A 85 1.97 1.13 -7.72
N GLY A 86 0.71 1.48 -7.53
CA GLY A 86 -0.10 2.20 -8.51
C GLY A 86 0.06 3.71 -8.49
N HIS A 87 0.99 4.25 -7.70
CA HIS A 87 1.23 5.69 -7.63
C HIS A 87 1.85 6.22 -8.92
N GLY A 88 1.63 7.50 -9.21
CA GLY A 88 2.14 8.22 -10.37
C GLY A 88 3.65 8.06 -10.62
N LYS A 89 4.14 8.47 -11.73
CA LYS A 89 5.31 8.12 -12.51
C LYS A 89 5.07 6.80 -13.23
N TYR A 90 4.14 6.84 -14.17
CA TYR A 90 3.86 5.70 -15.02
C TYR A 90 4.90 5.59 -16.13
N PRO A 91 5.29 4.36 -16.54
CA PRO A 91 6.20 4.19 -17.66
C PRO A 91 5.61 4.76 -18.95
N GLU A 92 6.43 5.39 -19.78
CA GLU A 92 6.00 5.91 -21.09
C GLU A 92 5.74 4.80 -22.10
N GLU A 93 6.41 3.66 -21.95
CA GLU A 93 6.32 2.49 -22.83
C GLU A 93 5.65 1.31 -22.15
N LEU A 94 4.74 0.63 -22.85
CA LEU A 94 4.07 -0.57 -22.37
C LEU A 94 5.03 -1.69 -21.97
N GLY A 95 6.17 -1.82 -22.71
CA GLY A 95 7.19 -2.81 -22.43
C GLY A 95 7.90 -2.65 -21.09
N ALA A 96 7.75 -1.51 -20.42
CA ALA A 96 8.35 -1.24 -19.13
C ALA A 96 7.60 -1.88 -17.95
N CYS A 97 6.44 -2.47 -18.17
CA CYS A 97 5.66 -3.20 -17.16
C CYS A 97 4.88 -4.36 -17.79
N ASP A 98 4.46 -5.29 -16.94
CA ASP A 98 3.61 -6.40 -17.35
C ASP A 98 2.19 -5.91 -17.63
N GLU A 99 1.74 -6.01 -18.86
CA GLU A 99 0.38 -5.67 -19.26
C GLU A 99 -0.57 -6.83 -18.90
N LYS A 100 -1.26 -6.70 -17.76
CA LYS A 100 -2.23 -7.71 -17.31
C LYS A 100 -3.65 -7.40 -17.76
N ILE A 101 -3.96 -6.13 -17.98
CA ILE A 101 -5.23 -5.66 -18.49
C ILE A 101 -5.03 -5.18 -19.91
N LYS A 102 -5.73 -5.79 -20.85
CA LYS A 102 -5.64 -5.44 -22.27
C LYS A 102 -6.79 -4.54 -22.66
N VAL A 103 -6.47 -3.44 -23.34
CA VAL A 103 -7.44 -2.50 -23.86
C VAL A 103 -7.30 -2.47 -25.37
N SER A 104 -8.42 -2.60 -26.10
CA SER A 104 -8.43 -2.61 -27.55
C SER A 104 -9.02 -1.33 -28.10
N TYR A 105 -8.22 -0.58 -28.88
CA TYR A 105 -8.59 0.67 -29.54
C TYR A 105 -8.05 0.69 -30.96
N ARG A 106 -8.54 1.66 -31.77
CA ARG A 106 -8.06 1.84 -33.13
C ARG A 106 -6.63 2.34 -33.22
N THR A 107 -6.19 3.14 -32.22
CA THR A 107 -4.84 3.73 -32.20
C THR A 107 -4.07 3.22 -30.99
N ALA A 108 -2.82 2.82 -31.19
CA ALA A 108 -1.96 2.31 -30.11
C ALA A 108 -1.65 3.36 -29.04
N SER A 109 -1.47 4.62 -29.42
CA SER A 109 -1.16 5.70 -28.48
C SER A 109 -2.34 5.98 -27.53
N PHE A 110 -3.57 5.97 -28.05
CA PHE A 110 -4.76 6.15 -27.22
C PHE A 110 -4.96 4.98 -26.25
N ARG A 111 -4.75 3.75 -26.73
CA ARG A 111 -4.76 2.55 -25.91
C ARG A 111 -3.76 2.66 -24.75
N GLN A 112 -2.56 3.10 -25.02
CA GLN A 112 -1.50 3.24 -24.00
C GLN A 112 -1.90 4.23 -22.91
N ASN A 113 -2.42 5.39 -23.29
CA ASN A 113 -2.83 6.42 -22.33
C ASN A 113 -3.96 5.94 -21.41
N ILE A 114 -4.92 5.19 -21.92
CA ILE A 114 -6.01 4.64 -21.11
C ILE A 114 -5.49 3.55 -20.18
N PHE A 115 -4.59 2.69 -20.65
CA PHE A 115 -3.98 1.65 -19.83
C PHE A 115 -3.34 2.23 -18.56
N TRP A 116 -2.54 3.29 -18.73
CA TRP A 116 -1.87 3.90 -17.58
C TRP A 116 -2.82 4.66 -16.64
N SER A 117 -3.93 5.15 -17.14
CA SER A 117 -4.92 5.86 -16.30
C SER A 117 -5.79 4.92 -15.45
N ILE A 118 -5.88 3.64 -15.80
CA ILE A 118 -6.60 2.63 -15.03
C ILE A 118 -5.79 2.15 -13.82
N ILE A 119 -4.48 2.11 -13.96
CA ILE A 119 -3.56 1.68 -12.92
C ILE A 119 -3.35 2.81 -11.91
#